data_9bdffe7cf6d1dc4d809080a5b5c25a84
#
_entry.id   9bdffe7cf6d1dc4d809080a5b5c25a84
#
_cell.length_a   1.000
_cell.length_b   1.000
_cell.length_c   1.000
_cell.angle_alpha   90.00
_cell.angle_beta   90.00
_cell.angle_gamma   90.00
#
_symmetry.space_group_name_H-M   'P 1'
#
loop_
_entity.id
_entity.type
_entity.pdbx_description
1 polymer ?
#
loop_
_entity_poly.entity_id
_entity_poly.type
_entity_poly.pdbx_seq_one_letter_code
_entity_poly.pdbx_strand_id
1 'polypeptide(L)'
;SPLELKSNQPSLLQTLLSSLDPEIAEKVLSSWHQFRPRLVFNRGLGPDDLSIIPELEQNLSHQLELTVEFIGYIPEDLAVLNSLRQGRSLMSFASTSNAGQDMIRLARRVLRLWNQPIPNSASQLQQYTQRLYPESSSQ
;
A
#
# COMPACT_ATOMS: atom_id res chain seq x y z
N SER A 1 -18.02 13.06 23.02
CA SER A 1 -16.85 12.28 22.60
C SER A 1 -16.24 12.93 21.35
N PRO A 2 -14.89 13.03 21.22
CA PRO A 2 -14.26 13.64 20.05
C PRO A 2 -14.59 12.93 18.71
N LEU A 3 -15.20 11.76 18.77
CA LEU A 3 -15.58 10.97 17.60
C LEU A 3 -16.92 11.40 16.97
N GLU A 4 -17.77 12.08 17.72
CA GLU A 4 -19.09 12.51 17.21
C GLU A 4 -19.05 13.81 16.41
N LEU A 5 -18.01 14.62 16.58
CA LEU A 5 -17.86 15.89 15.86
C LEU A 5 -17.34 15.74 14.41
N LYS A 6 -16.88 14.55 14.03
CA LYS A 6 -16.37 14.28 12.67
C LYS A 6 -17.44 13.82 11.67
N SER A 7 -18.66 13.50 12.11
CA SER A 7 -19.69 12.91 11.24
C SER A 7 -20.41 13.90 10.32
N ASN A 8 -20.24 15.21 10.52
CA ASN A 8 -20.96 16.23 9.77
C ASN A 8 -20.11 17.06 8.81
N GLN A 9 -18.80 16.78 8.70
CA GLN A 9 -17.96 17.45 7.71
C GLN A 9 -17.93 16.67 6.41
N PRO A 10 -18.03 17.34 5.24
CA PRO A 10 -17.91 16.65 3.96
C PRO A 10 -16.53 16.00 3.84
N SER A 11 -16.48 14.83 3.20
CA SER A 11 -15.21 14.17 2.90
C SER A 11 -14.36 15.03 1.96
N LEU A 12 -13.06 14.78 1.93
CA LEU A 12 -12.17 15.47 1.00
C LEU A 12 -12.62 15.28 -0.45
N LEU A 13 -13.02 14.07 -0.81
CA LEU A 13 -13.53 13.77 -2.15
C LEU A 13 -14.77 14.61 -2.48
N GLN A 14 -15.75 14.68 -1.58
CA GLN A 14 -16.95 15.49 -1.77
C GLN A 14 -16.61 16.96 -1.95
N THR A 15 -15.68 17.48 -1.18
CA THR A 15 -15.21 18.87 -1.30
C THR A 15 -14.58 19.12 -2.67
N LEU A 16 -13.75 18.20 -3.15
CA LEU A 16 -13.12 18.32 -4.46
C LEU A 16 -14.15 18.24 -5.60
N LEU A 17 -15.11 17.31 -5.50
CA LEU A 17 -16.15 17.15 -6.51
C LEU A 17 -17.13 18.34 -6.56
N SER A 18 -17.36 19.02 -5.44
CA SER A 18 -18.27 20.16 -5.37
C SER A 18 -17.83 21.37 -6.21
N SER A 19 -16.54 21.43 -6.58
CA SER A 19 -15.98 22.46 -7.46
C SER A 19 -16.18 22.18 -8.95
N LEU A 20 -16.67 20.98 -9.29
CA LEU A 20 -16.88 20.56 -10.67
C LEU A 20 -18.34 20.74 -11.09
N ASP A 21 -18.56 20.81 -12.41
CA ASP A 21 -19.90 20.68 -12.96
C ASP A 21 -20.50 19.34 -12.53
N PRO A 22 -21.81 19.30 -12.12
CA PRO A 22 -22.43 18.07 -11.61
C PRO A 22 -22.34 16.86 -12.56
N GLU A 23 -22.45 17.06 -13.86
CA GLU A 23 -22.32 15.99 -14.86
C GLU A 23 -20.89 15.45 -14.91
N ILE A 24 -19.91 16.32 -14.85
CA ILE A 24 -18.49 15.95 -14.80
C ILE A 24 -18.18 15.25 -13.47
N ALA A 25 -18.68 15.76 -12.36
CA ALA A 25 -18.49 15.17 -11.04
C ALA A 25 -19.02 13.74 -10.98
N GLU A 26 -20.18 13.47 -11.56
CA GLU A 26 -20.74 12.10 -11.61
C GLU A 26 -19.88 11.14 -12.42
N LYS A 27 -19.36 11.56 -13.56
CA LYS A 27 -18.44 10.75 -14.39
C LYS A 27 -17.12 10.47 -13.66
N VAL A 28 -16.55 11.47 -13.01
CA VAL A 28 -15.33 11.33 -12.21
C VAL A 28 -15.57 10.34 -11.08
N LEU A 29 -16.66 10.49 -10.34
CA LEU A 29 -16.99 9.62 -9.21
C LEU A 29 -17.18 8.17 -9.63
N SER A 30 -17.87 7.93 -10.75
CA SER A 30 -18.07 6.58 -11.30
C SER A 30 -16.74 5.89 -11.62
N SER A 31 -15.82 6.62 -12.27
CA SER A 31 -14.47 6.12 -12.56
C SER A 31 -13.66 5.92 -11.29
N TRP A 32 -13.79 6.82 -10.33
CA TRP A 32 -13.10 6.78 -9.06
C TRP A 32 -13.44 5.54 -8.24
N HIS A 33 -14.72 5.16 -8.18
CA HIS A 33 -15.17 3.99 -7.44
C HIS A 33 -14.68 2.66 -8.06
N GLN A 34 -14.27 2.68 -9.33
CA GLN A 34 -13.67 1.51 -9.98
C GLN A 34 -12.16 1.40 -9.73
N PHE A 35 -11.55 2.48 -9.27
CA PHE A 35 -10.11 2.52 -9.01
C PHE A 35 -9.78 1.82 -7.70
N ARG A 36 -8.84 0.89 -7.74
CA ARG A 36 -8.34 0.15 -6.58
C ARG A 36 -6.83 0.29 -6.49
N PRO A 37 -6.35 1.32 -5.78
CA PRO A 37 -4.91 1.50 -5.59
C PRO A 37 -4.29 0.28 -4.90
N ARG A 38 -3.12 -0.09 -5.35
CA ARG A 38 -2.33 -1.15 -4.74
C ARG A 38 -1.12 -0.55 -4.05
N LEU A 39 -0.98 -0.85 -2.79
CA LEU A 39 0.02 -0.27 -1.92
C LEU A 39 1.14 -1.26 -1.64
N VAL A 40 2.35 -0.76 -1.61
CA VAL A 40 3.55 -1.48 -1.22
C VAL A 40 4.18 -0.76 -0.03
N PHE A 41 4.44 -1.49 1.03
CA PHE A 41 5.31 -1.00 2.09
C PHE A 41 6.76 -1.12 1.64
N ASN A 42 7.46 -0.02 1.62
CA ASN A 42 8.85 0.04 1.18
C ASN A 42 9.75 0.48 2.33
N ARG A 43 10.96 -0.07 2.37
CA ARG A 43 11.92 0.18 3.43
C ARG A 43 11.42 -0.26 4.81
N GLY A 44 10.76 -1.40 4.86
CA GLY A 44 10.18 -1.93 6.07
C GLY A 44 11.23 -2.35 7.10
N LEU A 45 10.95 -2.08 8.36
CA LEU A 45 11.83 -2.40 9.48
C LEU A 45 11.33 -3.57 10.33
N GLY A 46 10.06 -3.94 10.15
CA GLY A 46 9.48 -5.06 10.87
C GLY A 46 7.95 -5.12 10.78
N PRO A 47 7.34 -6.13 11.40
CA PRO A 47 5.88 -6.33 11.35
C PRO A 47 5.07 -5.16 11.91
N ASP A 48 5.65 -4.41 12.84
CA ASP A 48 4.99 -3.26 13.47
C ASP A 48 4.68 -2.13 12.47
N ASP A 49 5.38 -2.08 11.34
CA ASP A 49 5.08 -1.12 10.28
C ASP A 49 3.64 -1.26 9.77
N LEU A 50 3.09 -2.46 9.84
CA LEU A 50 1.74 -2.75 9.35
C LEU A 50 0.64 -2.36 10.34
N SER A 51 0.98 -1.91 11.54
CA SER A 51 0.02 -1.46 12.55
C SER A 51 -0.80 -0.25 12.09
N ILE A 52 -0.30 0.51 11.12
CA ILE A 52 -0.99 1.66 10.52
C ILE A 52 -2.12 1.27 9.56
N ILE A 53 -2.18 0.02 9.10
CA ILE A 53 -3.12 -0.41 8.07
C ILE A 53 -4.58 -0.08 8.42
N PRO A 54 -5.11 -0.41 9.62
CA PRO A 54 -6.51 -0.12 9.93
C PRO A 54 -6.84 1.38 9.86
N GLU A 55 -5.95 2.23 10.37
CA GLU A 55 -6.13 3.68 10.30
C GLU A 55 -6.05 4.19 8.86
N LEU A 56 -5.11 3.68 8.08
CA LEU A 56 -4.94 4.04 6.68
C LEU A 56 -6.18 3.67 5.85
N GLU A 57 -6.68 2.45 6.01
CA GLU A 57 -7.90 1.97 5.33
C GLU A 57 -9.10 2.84 5.70
N GLN A 58 -9.28 3.13 6.99
CA GLN A 58 -10.37 3.97 7.48
C GLN A 58 -10.30 5.37 6.92
N ASN A 59 -9.13 6.01 6.93
CA ASN A 59 -8.95 7.36 6.41
C ASN A 59 -9.17 7.43 4.90
N LEU A 60 -8.64 6.48 4.15
CA LEU A 60 -8.83 6.44 2.69
C LEU A 60 -10.29 6.18 2.32
N SER A 61 -10.96 5.28 3.02
CA SER A 61 -12.38 5.02 2.81
C SER A 61 -13.24 6.22 3.16
N HIS A 62 -12.99 6.86 4.30
CA HIS A 62 -13.82 7.97 4.78
C HIS A 62 -13.59 9.26 4.00
N GLN A 63 -12.34 9.59 3.69
CA GLN A 63 -11.98 10.87 3.05
C GLN A 63 -12.03 10.81 1.53
N LEU A 64 -11.68 9.68 0.94
CA LEU A 64 -11.53 9.54 -0.50
C LEU A 64 -12.43 8.46 -1.12
N GLU A 65 -13.22 7.78 -0.33
CA GLU A 65 -14.06 6.66 -0.78
C GLU A 65 -13.27 5.63 -1.60
N LEU A 66 -12.01 5.39 -1.18
CA LEU A 66 -11.11 4.43 -1.81
C LEU A 66 -11.04 3.14 -1.03
N THR A 67 -11.15 2.04 -1.74
CA THR A 67 -10.76 0.71 -1.25
C THR A 67 -9.38 0.39 -1.79
N VAL A 68 -8.43 0.17 -0.90
CA VAL A 68 -7.04 -0.13 -1.28
C VAL A 68 -6.71 -1.59 -1.07
N GLU A 69 -5.76 -2.08 -1.84
CA GLU A 69 -5.23 -3.42 -1.73
C GLU A 69 -3.74 -3.36 -1.39
N PHE A 70 -3.28 -4.23 -0.51
CA PHE A 70 -1.87 -4.30 -0.12
C PHE A 70 -1.21 -5.43 -0.89
N ILE A 71 -0.22 -5.11 -1.71
CA ILE A 71 0.36 -6.08 -2.63
C ILE A 71 1.76 -6.54 -2.25
N GLY A 72 2.47 -5.77 -1.44
CA GLY A 72 3.84 -6.15 -1.10
C GLY A 72 4.45 -5.40 0.07
N TYR A 73 5.51 -6.00 0.56
CA TYR A 73 6.35 -5.46 1.61
C TYR A 73 7.81 -5.71 1.23
N ILE A 74 8.60 -4.63 1.18
CA ILE A 74 10.02 -4.69 0.85
C ILE A 74 10.80 -4.24 2.09
N PRO A 75 11.51 -5.15 2.74
CA PRO A 75 12.38 -4.81 3.86
C PRO A 75 13.47 -3.82 3.48
N GLU A 76 13.93 -3.05 4.44
CA GLU A 76 15.10 -2.20 4.25
C GLU A 76 16.34 -3.08 3.97
N ASP A 77 17.14 -2.66 2.98
CA ASP A 77 18.32 -3.40 2.55
C ASP A 77 19.39 -2.41 2.10
N LEU A 78 20.57 -2.55 2.66
CA LEU A 78 21.73 -1.74 2.30
C LEU A 78 22.13 -1.86 0.83
N ALA A 79 21.79 -2.98 0.18
CA ALA A 79 22.04 -3.16 -1.25
C ALA A 79 21.35 -2.07 -2.10
N VAL A 80 20.19 -1.58 -1.67
CA VAL A 80 19.47 -0.49 -2.34
C VAL A 80 20.29 0.80 -2.28
N LEU A 81 20.76 1.16 -1.08
CA LEU A 81 21.58 2.36 -0.90
C LEU A 81 22.89 2.27 -1.67
N ASN A 82 23.55 1.12 -1.64
CA ASN A 82 24.79 0.90 -2.36
C ASN A 82 24.62 0.98 -3.88
N SER A 83 23.50 0.44 -4.41
CA SER A 83 23.18 0.56 -5.83
C SER A 83 23.03 2.01 -6.27
N LEU A 84 22.31 2.80 -5.45
CA LEU A 84 22.14 4.24 -5.70
C LEU A 84 23.49 5.00 -5.69
N ARG A 85 24.35 4.70 -4.72
CA ARG A 85 25.71 5.30 -4.64
C ARG A 85 26.56 4.97 -5.85
N GLN A 86 26.36 3.80 -6.46
CA GLN A 86 27.05 3.37 -7.67
C GLN A 86 26.39 3.88 -8.96
N GLY A 87 25.27 4.61 -8.86
CA GLY A 87 24.52 5.04 -10.04
C GLY A 87 23.97 3.88 -10.87
N ARG A 88 23.71 2.73 -10.25
CA ARG A 88 23.20 1.51 -10.90
C ARG A 88 21.84 1.13 -10.34
N SER A 89 21.01 0.52 -11.17
CA SER A 89 19.75 -0.05 -10.67
C SER A 89 20.02 -1.22 -9.72
N LEU A 90 19.15 -1.44 -8.75
CA LEU A 90 19.27 -2.58 -7.83
C LEU A 90 19.39 -3.91 -8.57
N MET A 91 18.59 -4.10 -9.62
CA MET A 91 18.58 -5.33 -10.42
C MET A 91 19.90 -5.53 -11.20
N SER A 92 20.55 -4.46 -11.59
CA SER A 92 21.86 -4.51 -12.25
C SER A 92 23.02 -4.69 -11.27
N PHE A 93 22.88 -4.19 -10.05
CA PHE A 93 23.93 -4.17 -9.04
C PHE A 93 23.89 -5.38 -8.11
N ALA A 94 22.69 -5.73 -7.62
CA ALA A 94 22.51 -6.71 -6.56
C ALA A 94 21.16 -7.45 -6.67
N SER A 95 20.89 -8.08 -7.81
CA SER A 95 19.64 -8.83 -8.05
C SER A 95 19.43 -9.99 -7.07
N THR A 96 20.50 -10.52 -6.49
CA THR A 96 20.45 -11.62 -5.51
C THR A 96 20.33 -11.15 -4.07
N SER A 97 20.38 -9.84 -3.82
CA SER A 97 20.11 -9.28 -2.49
C SER A 97 18.67 -9.56 -2.04
N ASN A 98 18.39 -9.41 -0.75
CA ASN A 98 17.04 -9.58 -0.24
C ASN A 98 16.06 -8.61 -0.94
N ALA A 99 16.40 -7.33 -1.05
CA ALA A 99 15.58 -6.37 -1.77
C ALA A 99 15.40 -6.74 -3.25
N GLY A 100 16.44 -7.20 -3.93
CA GLY A 100 16.38 -7.66 -5.32
C GLY A 100 15.40 -8.82 -5.47
N GLN A 101 15.46 -9.80 -4.58
CA GLN A 101 14.55 -10.95 -4.59
C GLN A 101 13.11 -10.53 -4.29
N ASP A 102 12.91 -9.61 -3.33
CA ASP A 102 11.58 -9.10 -3.00
C ASP A 102 10.97 -8.30 -4.15
N MET A 103 11.76 -7.52 -4.85
CA MET A 103 11.32 -6.81 -6.07
C MET A 103 10.88 -7.78 -7.16
N ILE A 104 11.62 -8.88 -7.37
CA ILE A 104 11.24 -9.91 -8.34
C ILE A 104 9.92 -10.58 -7.94
N ARG A 105 9.77 -10.93 -6.67
CA ARG A 105 8.52 -11.53 -6.15
C ARG A 105 7.34 -10.57 -6.31
N LEU A 106 7.55 -9.30 -5.99
CA LEU A 106 6.54 -8.27 -6.14
C LEU A 106 6.13 -8.12 -7.61
N ALA A 107 7.09 -8.01 -8.52
CA ALA A 107 6.82 -7.89 -9.95
C ALA A 107 6.01 -9.08 -10.48
N ARG A 108 6.37 -10.30 -10.10
CA ARG A 108 5.63 -11.53 -10.47
C ARG A 108 4.21 -11.50 -9.91
N ARG A 109 4.04 -11.04 -8.67
CA ARG A 109 2.72 -10.91 -8.04
C ARG A 109 1.85 -9.88 -8.74
N VAL A 110 2.40 -8.72 -9.09
CA VAL A 110 1.70 -7.68 -9.85
C VAL A 110 1.22 -8.24 -11.19
N LEU A 111 2.08 -8.92 -11.93
CA LEU A 111 1.72 -9.50 -13.24
C LEU A 111 0.64 -10.57 -13.12
N ARG A 112 0.75 -11.46 -12.13
CA ARG A 112 -0.22 -12.53 -11.91
C ARG A 112 -1.60 -12.00 -11.52
N LEU A 113 -1.64 -10.94 -10.71
CA LEU A 113 -2.87 -10.40 -10.13
C LEU A 113 -3.35 -9.13 -10.84
N TRP A 114 -2.83 -8.83 -12.02
CA TRP A 114 -3.07 -7.56 -12.71
C TRP A 114 -4.55 -7.19 -12.79
N ASN A 115 -5.39 -8.12 -13.21
CA ASN A 115 -6.82 -7.92 -13.42
C ASN A 115 -7.68 -8.59 -12.33
N GLN A 116 -7.09 -8.98 -11.21
CA GLN A 116 -7.79 -9.72 -10.17
C GLN A 116 -7.83 -8.92 -8.86
N PRO A 117 -8.97 -8.92 -8.15
CA PRO A 117 -9.00 -8.40 -6.79
C PRO A 117 -8.14 -9.27 -5.87
N ILE A 118 -7.60 -8.66 -4.83
CA ILE A 118 -6.83 -9.36 -3.80
C ILE A 118 -7.66 -9.35 -2.51
N PRO A 119 -8.49 -10.38 -2.27
CA PRO A 119 -9.29 -10.43 -1.05
C PRO A 119 -8.39 -10.60 0.18
N ASN A 120 -8.77 -9.94 1.28
CA ASN A 120 -8.02 -10.01 2.54
C ASN A 120 -6.54 -9.64 2.40
N SER A 121 -6.21 -8.70 1.52
CA SER A 121 -4.83 -8.34 1.21
C SER A 121 -4.04 -7.86 2.43
N ALA A 122 -4.67 -7.12 3.34
CA ALA A 122 -4.05 -6.68 4.59
C ALA A 122 -3.63 -7.87 5.46
N SER A 123 -4.53 -8.83 5.67
CA SER A 123 -4.24 -10.04 6.45
C SER A 123 -3.15 -10.90 5.81
N GLN A 124 -3.19 -11.04 4.49
CA GLN A 124 -2.16 -11.77 3.75
C GLN A 124 -0.78 -11.10 3.91
N LEU A 125 -0.74 -9.78 3.84
CA LEU A 125 0.50 -9.04 4.01
C LEU A 125 1.04 -9.17 5.44
N GLN A 126 0.18 -9.10 6.44
CA GLN A 126 0.57 -9.30 7.84
C GLN A 126 1.18 -10.70 8.06
N GLN A 127 0.55 -11.74 7.53
CA GLN A 127 1.07 -13.11 7.61
C GLN A 127 2.42 -13.25 6.90
N TYR A 128 2.56 -12.66 5.73
CA TYR A 128 3.81 -12.66 4.98
C TYR A 128 4.93 -11.96 5.78
N THR A 129 4.65 -10.81 6.36
CA THR A 129 5.63 -10.04 7.12
C THR A 129 6.05 -10.77 8.40
N GLN A 130 5.13 -11.43 9.08
CA GLN A 130 5.44 -12.26 10.24
C GLN A 130 6.39 -13.42 9.89
N ARG A 131 6.27 -13.98 8.69
CA ARG A 131 7.20 -15.01 8.22
C ARG A 131 8.59 -14.47 7.90
N LEU A 132 8.68 -13.22 7.40
CA LEU A 132 9.97 -12.56 7.17
C LEU A 132 10.70 -12.23 8.47
N TYR A 133 9.95 -11.91 9.50
CA TYR A 133 10.47 -11.56 10.83
C TYR A 133 9.88 -12.52 11.86
N PRO A 134 10.30 -13.79 11.84
CA PRO A 134 9.84 -14.70 12.88
C PRO A 134 10.24 -14.12 14.23
N GLU A 135 9.27 -14.00 15.15
CA GLU A 135 9.57 -13.58 16.50
C GLU A 135 10.69 -14.48 17.00
N SER A 136 11.79 -13.85 17.38
CA SER A 136 12.79 -14.55 18.17
C SER A 136 12.02 -15.12 19.36
N SER A 137 11.88 -16.45 19.39
CA SER A 137 11.19 -17.14 20.46
C SER A 137 11.61 -16.50 21.76
N SER A 138 10.68 -15.77 22.36
CA SER A 138 10.88 -15.07 23.60
C SER A 138 11.35 -16.12 24.62
N GLN A 139 12.48 -15.87 25.11
CA GLN A 139 12.99 -16.63 26.22
C GLN A 139 12.01 -16.61 27.39
#